data_c1e38214c5445ec774e6069a72e5580f
#
_entry.id   c1e38214c5445ec774e6069a72e5580f
#
_cell.length_a   1.000
_cell.length_b   1.000
_cell.length_c   1.000
_cell.angle_alpha   90.00
_cell.angle_beta   90.00
_cell.angle_gamma   90.00
#
_symmetry.space_group_name_H-M   'P 1'
#
loop_
_entity.id
_entity.type
_entity.pdbx_description
1 polymer ?
#
loop_
_entity_poly.entity_id
_entity_poly.type
_entity_poly.pdbx_seq_one_letter_code
_entity_poly.pdbx_strand_id
1 'polypeptide(L)'
;MIIILMFGSAVALFASVMFINQRVTRITGTIIFGILFVVSTTLMTLNYSHHFGMEKVTTTTNQTVYSATGKLPVALYQPVGTNGQDNVLIYKTSQDQKKPVHTQTNEYTTSKMEFTNRTKPQLKTTETRWRFKNNFYKGLFMWSGMDGTLVKRTNVIKYPRAFVKLTPIQAQQLQKRFAAAGPQLHAQAKSFVTAKVQAAMTKQPHMSAQQIQQVSQQAEQEFMAQMIKQK
;
A
#
# COMPACT_ATOMS: atom_id res chain seq x y z
N MET A 1 -27.68 -3.44 -12.62
CA MET A 1 -29.05 -3.43 -13.23
C MET A 1 -29.18 -2.42 -14.36
N ILE A 2 -28.57 -1.25 -14.28
CA ILE A 2 -28.75 -0.18 -15.28
C ILE A 2 -28.28 -0.58 -16.70
N ILE A 3 -27.24 -1.42 -16.81
CA ILE A 3 -26.75 -1.95 -18.09
C ILE A 3 -27.84 -2.79 -18.78
N ILE A 4 -28.51 -3.66 -18.03
CA ILE A 4 -29.62 -4.47 -18.55
C ILE A 4 -30.79 -3.56 -18.98
N LEU A 5 -31.09 -2.53 -18.18
CA LEU A 5 -32.12 -1.56 -18.49
C LEU A 5 -31.82 -0.79 -19.79
N MET A 6 -30.55 -0.37 -19.96
CA MET A 6 -30.09 0.33 -21.15
C MET A 6 -30.21 -0.52 -22.42
N PHE A 7 -29.70 -1.76 -22.39
CA PHE A 7 -29.80 -2.66 -23.55
C PHE A 7 -31.24 -3.10 -23.80
N GLY A 8 -32.00 -3.44 -22.74
CA GLY A 8 -33.39 -3.83 -22.84
C GLY A 8 -34.26 -2.72 -23.42
N SER A 9 -34.07 -1.46 -23.00
CA SER A 9 -34.79 -0.32 -23.55
C SER A 9 -34.43 -0.04 -25.00
N ALA A 10 -33.16 -0.24 -25.41
CA ALA A 10 -32.76 -0.12 -26.81
C ALA A 10 -33.44 -1.15 -27.71
N VAL A 11 -33.45 -2.41 -27.25
CA VAL A 11 -34.16 -3.49 -27.97
C VAL A 11 -35.66 -3.24 -28.04
N ALA A 12 -36.27 -2.84 -26.92
CA ALA A 12 -37.71 -2.52 -26.84
C ALA A 12 -38.08 -1.30 -27.71
N LEU A 13 -37.22 -0.29 -27.77
CA LEU A 13 -37.36 0.86 -28.67
C LEU A 13 -37.38 0.42 -30.12
N PHE A 14 -36.39 -0.38 -30.52
CA PHE A 14 -36.34 -0.95 -31.87
C PHE A 14 -37.60 -1.77 -32.21
N ALA A 15 -38.00 -2.65 -31.28
CA ALA A 15 -39.19 -3.47 -31.46
C ALA A 15 -40.47 -2.64 -31.58
N SER A 16 -40.59 -1.56 -30.80
CA SER A 16 -41.74 -0.64 -30.84
C SER A 16 -41.86 0.05 -32.20
N VAL A 17 -40.75 0.42 -32.81
CA VAL A 17 -40.74 1.06 -34.15
C VAL A 17 -41.03 0.09 -35.26
N MET A 18 -40.45 -1.14 -35.20
CA MET A 18 -40.47 -2.09 -36.31
C MET A 18 -41.69 -3.03 -36.32
N PHE A 19 -42.16 -3.46 -35.16
CA PHE A 19 -43.18 -4.56 -35.09
C PHE A 19 -44.55 -4.08 -34.64
N ILE A 20 -44.73 -2.86 -34.17
CA ILE A 20 -46.04 -2.37 -33.71
C ILE A 20 -46.73 -1.64 -34.86
N ASN A 21 -47.84 -2.19 -35.36
CA ASN A 21 -48.61 -1.62 -36.45
C ASN A 21 -49.54 -0.49 -36.00
N GLN A 22 -50.11 -0.57 -34.81
CA GLN A 22 -51.01 0.46 -34.26
C GLN A 22 -50.26 1.76 -33.97
N ARG A 23 -50.64 2.84 -34.66
CA ARG A 23 -49.92 4.12 -34.60
C ARG A 23 -49.78 4.67 -33.16
N VAL A 24 -50.85 4.65 -32.35
CA VAL A 24 -50.84 5.18 -31.01
C VAL A 24 -49.89 4.36 -30.10
N THR A 25 -50.03 3.04 -30.08
CA THR A 25 -49.17 2.14 -29.30
C THR A 25 -47.73 2.22 -29.70
N ARG A 26 -47.42 2.34 -31.01
CA ARG A 26 -46.07 2.53 -31.51
C ARG A 26 -45.46 3.81 -31.00
N ILE A 27 -46.16 4.96 -31.13
CA ILE A 27 -45.63 6.25 -30.67
C ILE A 27 -45.40 6.25 -29.17
N THR A 28 -46.37 5.76 -28.39
CA THR A 28 -46.27 5.67 -26.91
C THR A 28 -45.10 4.79 -26.51
N GLY A 29 -44.95 3.61 -27.07
CA GLY A 29 -43.86 2.70 -26.79
C GLY A 29 -42.50 3.32 -27.14
N THR A 30 -42.39 3.95 -28.32
CA THR A 30 -41.18 4.65 -28.77
C THR A 30 -40.77 5.76 -27.80
N ILE A 31 -41.72 6.55 -27.31
CA ILE A 31 -41.43 7.63 -26.36
C ILE A 31 -40.98 7.06 -25.01
N ILE A 32 -41.69 6.07 -24.46
CA ILE A 32 -41.38 5.47 -23.17
C ILE A 32 -39.97 4.83 -23.20
N PHE A 33 -39.74 3.94 -24.17
CA PHE A 33 -38.43 3.25 -24.25
C PHE A 33 -37.30 4.17 -24.68
N GLY A 34 -37.59 5.20 -25.46
CA GLY A 34 -36.63 6.24 -25.82
C GLY A 34 -36.18 7.06 -24.59
N ILE A 35 -37.14 7.51 -23.76
CA ILE A 35 -36.83 8.20 -22.52
C ILE A 35 -36.05 7.28 -21.57
N LEU A 36 -36.48 6.04 -21.42
CA LEU A 36 -35.81 5.05 -20.56
C LEU A 36 -34.35 4.80 -21.01
N PHE A 37 -34.11 4.69 -22.29
CA PHE A 37 -32.79 4.54 -22.88
C PHE A 37 -31.91 5.76 -22.59
N VAL A 38 -32.41 6.96 -22.85
CA VAL A 38 -31.66 8.21 -22.62
C VAL A 38 -31.34 8.40 -21.13
N VAL A 39 -32.31 8.16 -20.24
CA VAL A 39 -32.12 8.29 -18.79
C VAL A 39 -31.08 7.27 -18.30
N SER A 40 -31.20 6.00 -18.71
CA SER A 40 -30.25 4.97 -18.27
C SER A 40 -28.84 5.24 -18.76
N THR A 41 -28.68 5.69 -20.00
CA THR A 41 -27.38 6.07 -20.57
C THR A 41 -26.78 7.28 -19.84
N THR A 42 -27.60 8.31 -19.59
CA THR A 42 -27.17 9.51 -18.85
C THR A 42 -26.73 9.13 -17.42
N LEU A 43 -27.50 8.33 -16.69
CA LEU A 43 -27.13 7.88 -15.34
C LEU A 43 -25.83 7.08 -15.34
N MET A 44 -25.63 6.20 -16.34
CA MET A 44 -24.40 5.43 -16.46
C MET A 44 -23.19 6.34 -16.72
N THR A 45 -23.34 7.31 -17.60
CA THR A 45 -22.29 8.32 -17.88
C THR A 45 -21.99 9.16 -16.64
N LEU A 46 -23.01 9.59 -15.89
CA LEU A 46 -22.81 10.34 -14.65
C LEU A 46 -22.10 9.49 -13.58
N ASN A 47 -22.42 8.19 -13.47
CA ASN A 47 -21.71 7.30 -12.55
C ASN A 47 -20.25 7.16 -12.93
N TYR A 48 -19.95 6.98 -14.22
CA TYR A 48 -18.57 6.81 -14.70
C TYR A 48 -17.75 8.10 -14.60
N SER A 49 -18.27 9.24 -15.09
CA SER A 49 -17.52 10.49 -15.19
C SER A 49 -17.54 11.33 -13.91
N HIS A 50 -18.65 11.33 -13.20
CA HIS A 50 -18.86 12.17 -12.01
C HIS A 50 -19.08 11.39 -10.72
N HIS A 51 -18.91 10.07 -10.75
CA HIS A 51 -19.07 9.19 -9.58
C HIS A 51 -20.45 9.34 -8.91
N PHE A 52 -21.48 9.58 -9.72
CA PHE A 52 -22.85 9.71 -9.22
C PHE A 52 -23.28 8.47 -8.44
N GLY A 53 -23.81 8.65 -7.24
CA GLY A 53 -24.20 7.56 -6.34
C GLY A 53 -23.03 6.90 -5.59
N MET A 54 -21.84 7.48 -5.65
CA MET A 54 -20.63 6.99 -4.97
C MET A 54 -20.12 7.97 -3.92
N GLU A 55 -19.30 7.47 -3.01
CA GLU A 55 -18.58 8.22 -1.98
C GLU A 55 -17.15 7.73 -1.86
N LYS A 56 -16.28 8.58 -1.31
CA LYS A 56 -14.89 8.24 -1.04
C LYS A 56 -14.78 7.61 0.34
N VAL A 57 -14.36 6.36 0.39
CA VAL A 57 -14.12 5.64 1.65
C VAL A 57 -12.61 5.50 1.85
N THR A 58 -12.13 5.95 3.01
CA THR A 58 -10.73 5.84 3.39
C THR A 58 -10.54 4.74 4.41
N THR A 59 -9.68 3.78 4.10
CA THR A 59 -9.32 2.66 4.97
C THR A 59 -7.84 2.73 5.31
N THR A 60 -7.49 2.52 6.57
CA THR A 60 -6.10 2.46 7.03
C THR A 60 -5.79 1.07 7.54
N THR A 61 -4.72 0.47 7.02
CA THR A 61 -4.22 -0.83 7.44
C THR A 61 -2.80 -0.69 7.97
N ASN A 62 -2.50 -1.36 9.08
CA ASN A 62 -1.17 -1.41 9.67
C ASN A 62 -0.65 -2.86 9.62
N GLN A 63 0.57 -3.04 9.11
CA GLN A 63 1.21 -4.33 9.01
C GLN A 63 2.65 -4.25 9.51
N THR A 64 3.10 -5.21 10.32
CA THR A 64 4.50 -5.34 10.66
C THR A 64 5.27 -5.80 9.43
N VAL A 65 6.41 -5.16 9.18
CA VAL A 65 7.29 -5.49 8.05
C VAL A 65 8.71 -5.71 8.55
N TYR A 66 9.56 -6.26 7.70
CA TYR A 66 10.93 -6.61 8.04
C TYR A 66 11.90 -6.06 7.01
N SER A 67 13.17 -5.91 7.42
CA SER A 67 14.23 -5.49 6.49
C SER A 67 14.35 -6.47 5.33
N ALA A 68 14.46 -5.94 4.12
CA ALA A 68 14.68 -6.76 2.92
C ALA A 68 16.03 -7.47 2.92
N THR A 69 17.02 -6.94 3.67
CA THR A 69 18.39 -7.48 3.80
C THR A 69 18.53 -8.50 4.95
N GLY A 70 17.43 -8.95 5.53
CA GLY A 70 17.43 -9.92 6.63
C GLY A 70 17.78 -9.27 7.97
N LYS A 71 18.93 -9.65 8.59
CA LYS A 71 19.30 -9.20 9.93
C LYS A 71 19.83 -7.76 9.98
N LEU A 72 20.25 -7.19 8.84
CA LEU A 72 20.77 -5.82 8.81
C LEU A 72 19.65 -4.78 8.98
N PRO A 73 19.82 -3.75 9.81
CA PRO A 73 18.84 -2.68 10.03
C PRO A 73 18.85 -1.69 8.86
N VAL A 74 18.44 -2.15 7.70
CA VAL A 74 18.45 -1.37 6.45
C VAL A 74 17.02 -1.16 5.96
N ALA A 75 16.69 0.09 5.68
CA ALA A 75 15.49 0.54 5.01
C ALA A 75 15.79 0.74 3.52
N LEU A 76 15.40 -0.23 2.69
CA LEU A 76 15.67 -0.18 1.25
C LEU A 76 14.64 0.67 0.52
N TYR A 77 15.13 1.49 -0.41
CA TYR A 77 14.30 2.24 -1.32
C TYR A 77 14.94 2.33 -2.72
N GLN A 78 14.10 2.45 -3.71
CA GLN A 78 14.49 2.75 -5.09
C GLN A 78 13.78 4.04 -5.50
N PRO A 79 14.51 5.12 -5.81
CA PRO A 79 13.90 6.31 -6.41
C PRO A 79 13.36 5.97 -7.79
N VAL A 80 12.17 6.47 -8.11
CA VAL A 80 11.51 6.32 -9.40
C VAL A 80 11.09 7.68 -9.92
N GLY A 81 10.96 7.79 -11.24
CA GLY A 81 10.65 9.05 -11.91
C GLY A 81 11.84 10.00 -12.03
N THR A 82 11.66 11.05 -12.81
CA THR A 82 12.71 12.05 -13.11
C THR A 82 12.94 13.04 -11.97
N ASN A 83 11.93 13.22 -11.09
CA ASN A 83 11.97 14.21 -10.01
C ASN A 83 12.56 13.67 -8.69
N GLY A 84 12.87 12.35 -8.60
CA GLY A 84 13.43 11.72 -7.39
C GLY A 84 12.57 11.82 -6.13
N GLN A 85 11.33 12.31 -6.25
CA GLN A 85 10.41 12.48 -5.11
C GLN A 85 9.62 11.20 -4.82
N ASP A 86 9.41 10.37 -5.83
CA ASP A 86 8.70 9.13 -5.68
C ASP A 86 9.68 7.98 -5.38
N ASN A 87 9.38 7.25 -4.33
CA ASN A 87 10.22 6.16 -3.88
C ASN A 87 9.41 4.86 -3.83
N VAL A 88 10.00 3.79 -4.36
CA VAL A 88 9.54 2.43 -4.12
C VAL A 88 10.23 1.92 -2.86
N LEU A 89 9.44 1.48 -1.89
CA LEU A 89 9.97 0.92 -0.65
C LEU A 89 10.03 -0.59 -0.77
N ILE A 90 11.18 -1.16 -0.42
CA ILE A 90 11.45 -2.60 -0.54
C ILE A 90 11.55 -3.20 0.86
N TYR A 91 10.71 -4.20 1.13
CA TYR A 91 10.57 -4.79 2.46
C TYR A 91 10.16 -6.26 2.36
N LYS A 92 10.10 -6.96 3.50
CA LYS A 92 9.53 -8.30 3.63
C LYS A 92 8.31 -8.26 4.53
N THR A 93 7.31 -9.09 4.24
CA THR A 93 6.09 -9.24 5.07
C THR A 93 6.28 -10.28 6.17
N SER A 94 7.26 -11.19 6.02
CA SER A 94 7.66 -12.19 7.01
C SER A 94 9.18 -12.28 7.07
N GLN A 95 9.75 -12.69 8.22
CA GLN A 95 11.19 -12.90 8.37
C GLN A 95 11.72 -13.98 7.44
N ASP A 96 10.96 -15.05 7.25
CA ASP A 96 11.36 -16.22 6.44
C ASP A 96 11.13 -16.04 4.94
N GLN A 97 10.56 -14.92 4.54
CA GLN A 97 10.30 -14.64 3.14
C GLN A 97 11.61 -14.56 2.35
N LYS A 98 11.75 -15.40 1.31
CA LYS A 98 12.96 -15.45 0.48
C LYS A 98 13.11 -14.19 -0.39
N LYS A 99 12.05 -13.78 -1.08
CA LYS A 99 12.08 -12.63 -1.99
C LYS A 99 11.41 -11.42 -1.33
N PRO A 100 12.04 -10.23 -1.30
CA PRO A 100 11.38 -9.02 -0.83
C PRO A 100 10.23 -8.63 -1.76
N VAL A 101 9.28 -7.87 -1.21
CA VAL A 101 8.21 -7.19 -1.95
C VAL A 101 8.48 -5.69 -1.96
N HIS A 102 7.75 -4.99 -2.80
CA HIS A 102 7.87 -3.54 -2.90
C HIS A 102 6.49 -2.87 -2.91
N THR A 103 6.45 -1.61 -2.55
CA THR A 103 5.25 -0.77 -2.68
C THR A 103 4.91 -0.58 -4.16
N GLN A 104 3.63 -0.45 -4.46
CA GLN A 104 3.17 -0.21 -5.83
C GLN A 104 3.59 1.18 -6.30
N THR A 105 3.86 1.29 -7.60
CA THR A 105 4.18 2.53 -8.30
C THR A 105 3.10 2.81 -9.35
N ASN A 106 2.20 3.72 -9.02
CA ASN A 106 1.25 4.28 -9.97
C ASN A 106 0.98 5.74 -9.58
N GLU A 107 0.35 6.48 -10.46
CA GLU A 107 0.05 7.90 -10.28
C GLU A 107 -0.79 8.23 -9.02
N TYR A 108 -1.53 7.23 -8.50
CA TYR A 108 -2.37 7.38 -7.30
C TYR A 108 -1.65 6.97 -6.01
N THR A 109 -0.40 6.48 -6.08
CA THR A 109 0.30 5.90 -4.92
C THR A 109 1.55 6.70 -4.56
N THR A 110 1.60 7.18 -3.33
CA THR A 110 2.79 7.83 -2.74
C THR A 110 3.36 6.94 -1.64
N SER A 111 4.68 6.76 -1.63
CA SER A 111 5.37 5.95 -0.62
C SER A 111 6.43 6.77 0.10
N LYS A 112 6.39 6.76 1.45
CA LYS A 112 7.28 7.53 2.33
C LYS A 112 7.91 6.66 3.39
N MET A 113 9.10 7.06 3.86
CA MET A 113 9.77 6.49 5.03
C MET A 113 9.76 7.50 6.16
N GLU A 114 9.46 7.03 7.37
CA GLU A 114 9.56 7.79 8.61
C GLU A 114 10.44 7.02 9.59
N PHE A 115 11.30 7.72 10.34
CA PHE A 115 12.11 7.12 11.37
C PHE A 115 11.55 7.51 12.76
N THR A 116 11.24 6.51 13.56
CA THR A 116 10.52 6.66 14.82
C THR A 116 11.20 5.89 15.95
N ASN A 117 10.77 6.12 17.22
CA ASN A 117 11.27 5.39 18.38
C ASN A 117 10.65 3.98 18.55
N ARG A 118 10.04 3.42 17.52
CA ARG A 118 9.49 2.06 17.55
C ARG A 118 10.59 1.01 17.55
N THR A 119 10.28 -0.17 18.05
CA THR A 119 11.22 -1.32 18.08
C THR A 119 11.18 -2.16 16.78
N LYS A 120 10.04 -2.17 16.08
CA LYS A 120 9.84 -2.95 14.84
C LYS A 120 9.32 -2.07 13.72
N PRO A 121 9.77 -2.30 12.48
CA PRO A 121 9.23 -1.60 11.32
C PRO A 121 7.75 -1.90 11.11
N GLN A 122 6.98 -0.89 10.72
CA GLN A 122 5.54 -1.00 10.45
C GLN A 122 5.18 -0.25 9.18
N LEU A 123 4.48 -0.92 8.28
CA LEU A 123 3.85 -0.32 7.12
C LEU A 123 2.43 0.12 7.49
N LYS A 124 2.17 1.40 7.33
CA LYS A 124 0.83 2.00 7.37
C LYS A 124 0.40 2.29 5.94
N THR A 125 -0.63 1.61 5.47
CA THR A 125 -1.25 1.86 4.17
C THR A 125 -2.58 2.55 4.36
N THR A 126 -2.74 3.72 3.79
CA THR A 126 -4.00 4.48 3.77
C THR A 126 -4.49 4.54 2.33
N GLU A 127 -5.65 3.95 2.07
CA GLU A 127 -6.27 3.90 0.75
C GLU A 127 -7.60 4.63 0.78
N THR A 128 -7.80 5.52 -0.18
CA THR A 128 -9.11 6.10 -0.47
C THR A 128 -9.63 5.50 -1.77
N ARG A 129 -10.81 4.91 -1.71
CA ARG A 129 -11.46 4.25 -2.86
C ARG A 129 -12.87 4.75 -3.02
N TRP A 130 -13.35 4.73 -4.25
CA TRP A 130 -14.76 4.97 -4.52
C TRP A 130 -15.59 3.75 -4.12
N ARG A 131 -16.70 3.98 -3.41
CA ARG A 131 -17.67 2.97 -3.01
C ARG A 131 -19.09 3.47 -3.26
N PHE A 132 -20.01 2.60 -3.54
CA PHE A 132 -21.43 3.02 -3.63
C PHE A 132 -21.95 3.46 -2.27
N LYS A 133 -22.68 4.58 -2.24
CA LYS A 133 -23.25 5.16 -1.00
C LYS A 133 -24.18 4.21 -0.24
N ASN A 134 -24.92 3.37 -0.97
CA ASN A 134 -25.85 2.41 -0.40
C ASN A 134 -26.16 1.26 -1.37
N ASN A 135 -26.93 0.29 -0.89
CA ASN A 135 -27.29 -0.90 -1.66
C ASN A 135 -28.14 -0.59 -2.91
N PHE A 136 -28.92 0.51 -2.91
CA PHE A 136 -29.67 0.93 -4.09
C PHE A 136 -28.71 1.27 -5.25
N TYR A 137 -27.75 2.15 -5.02
CA TYR A 137 -26.76 2.52 -6.04
C TYR A 137 -25.86 1.34 -6.42
N LYS A 138 -25.51 0.49 -5.44
CA LYS A 138 -24.77 -0.74 -5.71
C LYS A 138 -25.54 -1.67 -6.65
N GLY A 139 -26.83 -1.87 -6.41
CA GLY A 139 -27.70 -2.67 -7.30
C GLY A 139 -27.91 -2.01 -8.65
N LEU A 140 -28.12 -0.69 -8.67
CA LEU A 140 -28.36 0.08 -9.90
C LEU A 140 -27.15 0.02 -10.84
N PHE A 141 -25.95 0.31 -10.32
CA PHE A 141 -24.71 0.37 -11.09
C PHE A 141 -23.87 -0.91 -11.01
N MET A 142 -24.47 -2.02 -10.61
CA MET A 142 -23.81 -3.33 -10.65
C MET A 142 -23.22 -3.57 -12.02
N TRP A 143 -21.98 -4.04 -12.08
CA TRP A 143 -21.17 -4.26 -13.27
C TRP A 143 -20.64 -3.00 -13.99
N SER A 144 -20.79 -1.80 -13.42
CA SER A 144 -20.16 -0.59 -14.00
C SER A 144 -18.62 -0.61 -13.89
N GLY A 145 -18.04 -1.48 -13.04
CA GLY A 145 -16.61 -1.54 -12.78
C GLY A 145 -16.08 -0.42 -11.88
N MET A 146 -16.95 0.46 -11.37
CA MET A 146 -16.56 1.64 -10.60
C MET A 146 -16.33 1.36 -9.11
N ASP A 147 -16.93 0.28 -8.57
CA ASP A 147 -16.75 -0.05 -7.14
C ASP A 147 -15.33 -0.45 -6.82
N GLY A 148 -14.76 0.21 -5.81
CA GLY A 148 -13.39 -0.05 -5.36
C GLY A 148 -12.30 0.61 -6.20
N THR A 149 -12.63 1.49 -7.16
CA THR A 149 -11.63 2.25 -7.90
C THR A 149 -10.78 3.09 -6.97
N LEU A 150 -9.45 3.02 -7.16
CA LEU A 150 -8.50 3.71 -6.30
C LEU A 150 -8.49 5.21 -6.62
N VAL A 151 -8.64 6.03 -5.58
CA VAL A 151 -8.50 7.49 -5.68
C VAL A 151 -7.10 7.92 -5.25
N LYS A 152 -6.64 7.36 -4.12
CA LYS A 152 -5.32 7.66 -3.55
C LYS A 152 -4.87 6.55 -2.64
N ARG A 153 -3.58 6.22 -2.70
CA ARG A 153 -2.92 5.33 -1.74
C ARG A 153 -1.69 6.02 -1.17
N THR A 154 -1.54 5.98 0.13
CA THR A 154 -0.34 6.45 0.80
C THR A 154 0.25 5.32 1.63
N ASN A 155 1.47 4.92 1.30
CA ASN A 155 2.25 3.94 2.05
C ASN A 155 3.29 4.68 2.89
N VAL A 156 3.27 4.45 4.19
CA VAL A 156 4.27 5.00 5.11
C VAL A 156 4.90 3.84 5.87
N ILE A 157 6.19 3.57 5.62
CA ILE A 157 6.92 2.61 6.46
C ILE A 157 7.63 3.39 7.57
N LYS A 158 7.24 3.06 8.81
CA LYS A 158 7.84 3.60 10.03
C LYS A 158 8.95 2.67 10.48
N TYR A 159 10.20 3.09 10.29
CA TYR A 159 11.37 2.35 10.72
C TYR A 159 11.88 2.82 12.08
N PRO A 160 12.48 1.91 12.89
CA PRO A 160 13.29 2.32 14.04
C PRO A 160 14.42 3.27 13.64
N ARG A 161 14.82 4.19 14.52
CA ARG A 161 15.93 5.14 14.26
C ARG A 161 17.28 4.47 13.99
N ALA A 162 17.45 3.22 14.45
CA ALA A 162 18.63 2.42 14.17
C ALA A 162 18.73 1.98 12.69
N PHE A 163 17.65 2.07 11.92
CA PHE A 163 17.67 1.70 10.50
C PHE A 163 18.34 2.79 9.66
N VAL A 164 19.07 2.36 8.65
CA VAL A 164 19.75 3.25 7.70
C VAL A 164 19.10 3.14 6.33
N LYS A 165 18.78 4.29 5.74
CA LYS A 165 18.17 4.39 4.42
C LYS A 165 19.23 4.15 3.34
N LEU A 166 19.07 3.09 2.53
CA LEU A 166 20.01 2.71 1.45
C LEU A 166 19.26 2.32 0.18
N THR A 167 19.93 2.53 -0.96
CA THR A 167 19.52 1.93 -2.22
C THR A 167 19.94 0.46 -2.29
N PRO A 168 19.37 -0.38 -3.19
CA PRO A 168 19.80 -1.76 -3.35
C PRO A 168 21.28 -1.91 -3.67
N ILE A 169 21.84 -1.01 -4.49
CA ILE A 169 23.27 -1.00 -4.84
C ILE A 169 24.13 -0.74 -3.61
N GLN A 170 23.78 0.27 -2.81
CA GLN A 170 24.49 0.58 -1.57
C GLN A 170 24.40 -0.57 -0.56
N ALA A 171 23.25 -1.21 -0.45
CA ALA A 171 23.08 -2.36 0.44
C ALA A 171 23.91 -3.57 0.00
N GLN A 172 24.02 -3.83 -1.30
CA GLN A 172 24.87 -4.89 -1.84
C GLN A 172 26.36 -4.62 -1.58
N GLN A 173 26.81 -3.39 -1.79
CA GLN A 173 28.19 -2.99 -1.46
C GLN A 173 28.47 -3.17 0.03
N LEU A 174 27.53 -2.81 0.88
CA LEU A 174 27.61 -2.99 2.32
C LEU A 174 27.72 -4.47 2.71
N GLN A 175 26.90 -5.34 2.13
CA GLN A 175 26.97 -6.79 2.38
C GLN A 175 28.35 -7.37 2.00
N LYS A 176 28.91 -6.95 0.86
CA LYS A 176 30.27 -7.36 0.45
C LYS A 176 31.33 -6.92 1.46
N ARG A 177 31.25 -5.69 1.98
CA ARG A 177 32.17 -5.17 3.01
C ARG A 177 32.06 -5.97 4.31
N PHE A 178 30.84 -6.27 4.78
CA PHE A 178 30.64 -7.10 5.96
C PHE A 178 31.16 -8.54 5.79
N ALA A 179 30.98 -9.12 4.61
CA ALA A 179 31.53 -10.44 4.32
C ALA A 179 33.08 -10.44 4.31
N ALA A 180 33.70 -9.36 3.81
CA ALA A 180 35.15 -9.21 3.80
C ALA A 180 35.77 -8.92 5.18
N ALA A 181 35.02 -8.22 6.07
CA ALA A 181 35.51 -7.84 7.40
C ALA A 181 35.58 -9.02 8.41
N GLY A 182 34.96 -10.17 8.09
CA GLY A 182 35.16 -11.46 8.75
C GLY A 182 35.05 -11.48 10.28
N PRO A 183 35.90 -12.28 10.96
CA PRO A 183 35.82 -12.54 12.42
C PRO A 183 36.04 -11.29 13.29
N GLN A 184 36.82 -10.31 12.81
CA GLN A 184 37.11 -9.09 13.58
C GLN A 184 35.84 -8.24 13.84
N LEU A 185 34.96 -8.16 12.85
CA LEU A 185 33.69 -7.43 13.01
C LEU A 185 32.78 -8.10 14.03
N HIS A 186 32.76 -9.45 14.06
CA HIS A 186 32.02 -10.20 15.06
C HIS A 186 32.55 -9.96 16.50
N ALA A 187 33.86 -9.89 16.67
CA ALA A 187 34.46 -9.59 17.96
C ALA A 187 34.11 -8.18 18.43
N GLN A 188 34.20 -7.18 17.56
CA GLN A 188 33.81 -5.79 17.84
C GLN A 188 32.31 -5.67 18.17
N ALA A 189 31.44 -6.34 17.40
CA ALA A 189 30.00 -6.38 17.68
C ALA A 189 29.70 -6.97 19.05
N LYS A 190 30.35 -8.10 19.38
CA LYS A 190 30.17 -8.78 20.69
C LYS A 190 30.60 -7.87 21.85
N SER A 191 31.77 -7.22 21.76
CA SER A 191 32.25 -6.29 22.80
C SER A 191 31.33 -5.08 22.97
N PHE A 192 30.84 -4.51 21.87
CA PHE A 192 29.89 -3.40 21.92
C PHE A 192 28.56 -3.77 22.59
N VAL A 193 27.99 -4.93 22.20
CA VAL A 193 26.74 -5.45 22.77
C VAL A 193 26.91 -5.72 24.26
N THR A 194 28.02 -6.38 24.66
CA THR A 194 28.31 -6.67 26.07
C THR A 194 28.40 -5.39 26.89
N ALA A 195 29.10 -4.37 26.41
CA ALA A 195 29.23 -3.08 27.10
C ALA A 195 27.86 -2.38 27.27
N LYS A 196 27.02 -2.42 26.24
CA LYS A 196 25.65 -1.83 26.30
C LYS A 196 24.75 -2.57 27.28
N VAL A 197 24.80 -3.89 27.28
CA VAL A 197 24.01 -4.73 28.24
C VAL A 197 24.47 -4.46 29.66
N GLN A 198 25.78 -4.42 29.92
CA GLN A 198 26.33 -4.10 31.25
C GLN A 198 25.89 -2.71 31.71
N ALA A 199 25.99 -1.69 30.86
CA ALA A 199 25.54 -0.34 31.17
C ALA A 199 24.01 -0.28 31.45
N ALA A 200 23.20 -1.08 30.78
CA ALA A 200 21.77 -1.18 31.08
C ALA A 200 21.49 -1.89 32.41
N MET A 201 22.22 -2.96 32.71
CA MET A 201 22.10 -3.68 34.00
C MET A 201 22.57 -2.84 35.19
N THR A 202 23.56 -1.98 35.01
CA THR A 202 23.98 -1.02 36.04
C THR A 202 22.87 -0.02 36.38
N LYS A 203 22.08 0.39 35.38
CA LYS A 203 20.94 1.30 35.59
C LYS A 203 19.70 0.61 36.11
N GLN A 204 19.51 -0.65 35.79
CA GLN A 204 18.38 -1.48 36.21
C GLN A 204 18.86 -2.89 36.62
N PRO A 205 19.27 -3.10 37.89
CA PRO A 205 19.87 -4.35 38.35
C PRO A 205 18.95 -5.59 38.23
N HIS A 206 17.64 -5.39 38.18
CA HIS A 206 16.65 -6.48 38.14
C HIS A 206 16.00 -6.64 36.72
N MET A 207 16.78 -6.55 35.68
CA MET A 207 16.26 -6.80 34.32
C MET A 207 15.89 -8.26 34.11
N SER A 208 14.71 -8.51 33.53
CA SER A 208 14.31 -9.84 33.12
C SER A 208 15.14 -10.32 31.89
N ALA A 209 15.21 -11.64 31.70
CA ALA A 209 15.88 -12.22 30.52
C ALA A 209 15.36 -11.65 29.19
N GLN A 210 14.05 -11.35 29.11
CA GLN A 210 13.44 -10.73 27.93
C GLN A 210 13.93 -9.29 27.72
N GLN A 211 14.09 -8.51 28.78
CA GLN A 211 14.62 -7.15 28.69
C GLN A 211 16.09 -7.15 28.27
N ILE A 212 16.91 -8.05 28.81
CA ILE A 212 18.31 -8.25 28.40
C ILE A 212 18.39 -8.58 26.92
N GLN A 213 17.55 -9.52 26.45
CA GLN A 213 17.50 -9.87 25.03
C GLN A 213 17.10 -8.69 24.14
N GLN A 214 16.14 -7.85 24.57
CA GLN A 214 15.74 -6.65 23.84
C GLN A 214 16.89 -5.63 23.75
N VAL A 215 17.60 -5.39 24.86
CA VAL A 215 18.78 -4.50 24.88
C VAL A 215 19.87 -5.03 23.97
N SER A 216 20.14 -6.33 24.00
CA SER A 216 21.13 -6.97 23.11
C SER A 216 20.76 -6.77 21.63
N GLN A 217 19.52 -7.02 21.25
CA GLN A 217 19.06 -6.81 19.86
C GLN A 217 19.13 -5.34 19.44
N GLN A 218 18.80 -4.40 20.33
CA GLN A 218 18.94 -2.98 20.06
C GLN A 218 20.41 -2.58 19.89
N ALA A 219 21.29 -3.06 20.76
CA ALA A 219 22.73 -2.80 20.68
C ALA A 219 23.34 -3.37 19.39
N GLU A 220 22.94 -4.55 18.95
CA GLU A 220 23.37 -5.12 17.66
C GLU A 220 22.94 -4.20 16.50
N GLN A 221 21.69 -3.74 16.50
CA GLN A 221 21.18 -2.83 15.47
C GLN A 221 21.91 -1.48 15.49
N GLU A 222 22.20 -0.93 16.67
CA GLU A 222 22.96 0.32 16.82
C GLU A 222 24.38 0.17 16.30
N PHE A 223 25.08 -0.93 16.63
CA PHE A 223 26.42 -1.22 16.14
C PHE A 223 26.45 -1.29 14.61
N MET A 224 25.52 -2.07 14.03
CA MET A 224 25.39 -2.18 12.58
C MET A 224 25.11 -0.82 11.92
N ALA A 225 24.23 -0.01 12.53
CA ALA A 225 23.93 1.33 12.03
C ALA A 225 25.14 2.27 12.08
N GLN A 226 25.98 2.20 13.15
CA GLN A 226 27.21 2.98 13.24
C GLN A 226 28.22 2.58 12.18
N MET A 227 28.40 1.27 11.96
CA MET A 227 29.30 0.76 10.91
C MET A 227 28.86 1.15 9.49
N ILE A 228 27.56 1.26 9.26
CA ILE A 228 27.01 1.71 7.97
C ILE A 228 27.27 3.22 7.75
N LYS A 229 27.22 4.02 8.82
CA LYS A 229 27.42 5.49 8.78
C LYS A 229 28.89 5.89 8.72
N GLN A 230 29.80 5.07 9.23
CA GLN A 230 31.23 5.27 9.09
C GLN A 230 31.64 4.94 7.65
N LYS A 231 31.69 5.98 6.80
CA LYS A 231 32.20 5.90 5.42
C LYS A 231 33.72 5.81 5.39
#